data_d0f40f95ffa6f64837a4c98c2b57615b
#
_entry.id   d0f40f95ffa6f64837a4c98c2b57615b
#
_cell.length_a   1.000
_cell.length_b   1.000
_cell.length_c   1.000
_cell.angle_alpha   90.00
_cell.angle_beta   90.00
_cell.angle_gamma   90.00
#
_symmetry.space_group_name_H-M   'P 1'
#
loop_
_entity.id
_entity.type
_entity.pdbx_description
1 polymer ?
#
loop_
_entity_poly.entity_id
_entity_poly.type
_entity_poly.pdbx_seq_one_letter_code
_entity_poly.pdbx_strand_id
1 'polypeptide(L)'
;GRSTPLTRIASFEDTPVVLAEDSDSADVTGELVDVGAGTSERDYAGKNVLGSLVLITAAPGDVAPLAVDKFGARGMVSAAQNQVTAWWREDENLIRWGHLDSFEARHTFAFMVSLRQARAFQQRLAGGEHITLHAIVRAARHPATYNPVTALIPGTDRRGEEIVLSCHLDHQRPGANDNASGCATILEVARTLSTLIANGRIARPSRSIRFVWPCEVECTMALFQSEPAMRARFKAVIHMDMVGGGPVTKAIFHVTRGPLSLPTFVNDVGQSFGSFVNDESQAYAMGTGGRYPFVSGEGGKEPLAADLAEFTMGSDHELYAESSYGIPAIYLNDWPDRYIHTNFDTPANIDATKLQRAAFIGAASALFLANLRSSDVPALWAEIERATLRRAATMLERRAVLQPADAAALTRTFLQTERAGFESIGTFAAVPDSVRRSASEFFQRLETITGSPAAPSAASGDAAVVYARNADVKGPMVVFGYDYLVDHSQGRSPPRLLAYQGARGAGDEYAYEILNLVNGRRTARDIRDAVSAEYGPVNADFVNEYLRALEGAGVIRAAR
;
A
#
# COMPACT_ATOMS: atom_id res chain seq x y z
N GLY A 1 26.11 31.40 -39.05
CA GLY A 1 24.90 31.25 -38.25
C GLY A 1 25.19 31.65 -36.83
N ARG A 2 24.37 32.51 -36.22
CA ARG A 2 24.44 32.78 -34.76
C ARG A 2 23.99 31.51 -34.08
N SER A 3 24.86 30.86 -33.30
CA SER A 3 24.45 29.78 -32.42
C SER A 3 23.50 30.36 -31.37
N THR A 4 22.26 29.94 -31.35
CA THR A 4 21.34 30.25 -30.25
C THR A 4 21.93 29.65 -28.98
N PRO A 5 22.06 30.41 -27.88
CA PRO A 5 22.60 29.85 -26.65
C PRO A 5 21.69 28.72 -26.15
N LEU A 6 22.27 27.59 -25.78
CA LEU A 6 21.54 26.48 -25.16
C LEU A 6 20.98 26.91 -23.80
N THR A 7 19.72 26.62 -23.57
CA THR A 7 19.07 26.82 -22.27
C THR A 7 18.88 25.46 -21.63
N ARG A 8 19.40 25.27 -20.41
CA ARG A 8 19.19 24.06 -19.63
C ARG A 8 17.73 23.99 -19.19
N ILE A 9 17.06 22.89 -19.49
CA ILE A 9 15.63 22.67 -19.22
C ILE A 9 15.43 21.79 -18.01
N ALA A 10 16.25 20.75 -17.85
CA ALA A 10 16.19 19.78 -16.77
C ALA A 10 17.60 19.35 -16.39
N SER A 11 17.80 19.00 -15.11
CA SER A 11 19.05 18.48 -14.57
C SER A 11 18.73 17.55 -13.42
N PHE A 12 19.29 16.34 -13.46
CA PHE A 12 19.15 15.35 -12.39
C PHE A 12 19.75 15.85 -11.05
N GLU A 13 20.83 16.63 -11.12
CA GLU A 13 21.46 17.19 -9.93
C GLU A 13 20.55 18.21 -9.23
N ASP A 14 19.79 19.00 -10.00
CA ASP A 14 18.89 20.02 -9.45
C ASP A 14 17.54 19.41 -9.00
N THR A 15 17.05 18.43 -9.76
CA THR A 15 15.74 17.80 -9.53
C THR A 15 15.81 16.34 -9.96
N PRO A 16 16.21 15.41 -9.09
CA PRO A 16 16.46 14.01 -9.47
C PRO A 16 15.28 13.31 -10.15
N VAL A 17 14.06 13.63 -9.77
CA VAL A 17 12.83 13.04 -10.35
C VAL A 17 12.65 13.33 -11.85
N VAL A 18 13.46 14.22 -12.45
CA VAL A 18 13.36 14.53 -13.90
C VAL A 18 13.85 13.40 -14.80
N LEU A 19 14.64 12.47 -14.31
CA LEU A 19 15.08 11.32 -15.11
C LEU A 19 14.22 10.12 -14.76
N ALA A 20 13.54 9.56 -15.75
CA ALA A 20 12.75 8.35 -15.56
C ALA A 20 13.65 7.17 -15.19
N GLU A 21 13.19 6.34 -14.29
CA GLU A 21 13.84 5.10 -13.91
C GLU A 21 13.99 4.17 -15.13
N ASP A 22 14.99 3.33 -15.13
CA ASP A 22 15.39 2.46 -16.26
C ASP A 22 15.89 3.19 -17.50
N SER A 23 16.14 4.50 -17.44
CA SER A 23 16.78 5.22 -18.55
C SER A 23 18.20 4.75 -18.78
N ASP A 24 18.56 4.49 -20.04
CA ASP A 24 19.92 4.16 -20.45
C ASP A 24 20.78 5.40 -20.73
N SER A 25 22.09 5.21 -20.73
CA SER A 25 23.03 6.26 -21.13
C SER A 25 22.81 6.72 -22.56
N ALA A 26 22.79 8.03 -22.76
CA ALA A 26 22.60 8.66 -24.07
C ALA A 26 23.34 9.99 -24.17
N ASP A 27 23.75 10.31 -25.37
CA ASP A 27 24.21 11.65 -25.78
C ASP A 27 23.60 11.91 -27.16
N VAL A 28 22.42 12.55 -27.17
CA VAL A 28 21.56 12.64 -28.34
C VAL A 28 21.10 14.07 -28.54
N THR A 29 21.27 14.53 -29.79
CA THR A 29 20.62 15.75 -30.26
C THR A 29 19.54 15.37 -31.27
N GLY A 30 18.31 15.87 -31.07
CA GLY A 30 17.16 15.56 -31.88
C GLY A 30 16.12 16.66 -31.91
N GLU A 31 15.29 16.67 -32.96
CA GLU A 31 14.12 17.53 -33.02
C GLU A 31 13.05 17.05 -32.03
N LEU A 32 12.36 17.98 -31.38
CA LEU A 32 11.24 17.67 -30.49
C LEU A 32 9.94 17.60 -31.31
N VAL A 33 9.27 16.46 -31.26
CA VAL A 33 7.98 16.23 -31.95
C VAL A 33 6.88 15.99 -30.93
N ASP A 34 5.84 16.82 -30.90
CA ASP A 34 4.68 16.61 -30.04
C ASP A 34 3.76 15.52 -30.60
N VAL A 35 3.60 14.43 -29.87
CA VAL A 35 2.73 13.30 -30.24
C VAL A 35 1.49 13.20 -29.35
N GLY A 36 1.26 14.18 -28.46
CA GLY A 36 0.12 14.15 -27.55
C GLY A 36 0.27 13.09 -26.46
N ALA A 37 -0.71 12.18 -26.29
CA ALA A 37 -0.58 11.09 -25.34
C ALA A 37 0.52 10.10 -25.74
N GLY A 38 0.66 9.80 -27.01
CA GLY A 38 1.64 8.86 -27.55
C GLY A 38 1.29 7.39 -27.36
N THR A 39 0.10 7.08 -26.85
CA THR A 39 -0.32 5.71 -26.50
C THR A 39 -1.05 4.98 -27.64
N SER A 40 -1.33 5.67 -28.74
CA SER A 40 -1.99 5.08 -29.90
C SER A 40 -1.26 5.41 -31.20
N GLU A 41 -1.35 4.54 -32.20
CA GLU A 41 -0.74 4.79 -33.53
C GLU A 41 -1.26 6.07 -34.20
N ARG A 42 -2.48 6.50 -33.86
CA ARG A 42 -3.08 7.75 -34.39
C ARG A 42 -2.30 8.98 -33.94
N ASP A 43 -1.67 8.94 -32.78
CA ASP A 43 -0.89 10.04 -32.22
C ASP A 43 0.35 10.35 -33.07
N TYR A 44 0.81 9.38 -33.87
CA TYR A 44 1.98 9.47 -34.76
C TYR A 44 1.61 9.76 -36.22
N ALA A 45 0.32 9.75 -36.55
CA ALA A 45 -0.11 9.94 -37.95
C ALA A 45 0.33 11.28 -38.51
N GLY A 46 1.04 11.24 -39.65
CA GLY A 46 1.59 12.43 -40.33
C GLY A 46 2.79 13.08 -39.64
N LYS A 47 3.38 12.47 -38.62
CA LYS A 47 4.54 12.95 -37.88
C LYS A 47 5.77 12.10 -38.18
N ASN A 48 6.92 12.74 -38.44
CA ASN A 48 8.19 12.04 -38.55
C ASN A 48 8.90 12.03 -37.20
N VAL A 49 8.88 10.89 -36.53
CA VAL A 49 9.49 10.72 -35.19
C VAL A 49 10.81 9.91 -35.25
N LEU A 50 11.17 9.37 -36.42
CA LEU A 50 12.39 8.60 -36.56
C LEU A 50 13.63 9.45 -36.22
N GLY A 51 14.39 9.02 -35.21
CA GLY A 51 15.57 9.72 -34.72
C GLY A 51 15.31 10.99 -33.91
N SER A 52 14.04 11.32 -33.63
CA SER A 52 13.60 12.50 -32.87
C SER A 52 13.46 12.20 -31.38
N LEU A 53 13.22 13.25 -30.60
CA LEU A 53 12.70 13.17 -29.23
C LEU A 53 11.20 13.47 -29.26
N VAL A 54 10.39 12.67 -28.57
CA VAL A 54 8.93 12.87 -28.56
C VAL A 54 8.47 13.54 -27.28
N LEU A 55 7.61 14.57 -27.41
CA LEU A 55 6.89 15.17 -26.30
C LEU A 55 5.58 14.41 -26.11
N ILE A 56 5.36 13.92 -24.88
CA ILE A 56 4.22 13.08 -24.50
C ILE A 56 3.57 13.56 -23.23
N THR A 57 2.30 13.17 -23.02
CA THR A 57 1.53 13.46 -21.79
C THR A 57 1.20 12.20 -20.99
N ALA A 58 1.49 11.01 -21.52
CA ALA A 58 1.34 9.74 -20.80
C ALA A 58 2.66 9.30 -20.14
N ALA A 59 2.60 8.24 -19.33
CA ALA A 59 3.78 7.66 -18.69
C ALA A 59 4.76 7.10 -19.76
N PRO A 60 6.09 7.27 -19.56
CA PRO A 60 7.07 6.82 -20.54
C PRO A 60 7.00 5.33 -20.86
N GLY A 61 6.74 4.46 -19.84
CA GLY A 61 6.61 3.02 -20.03
C GLY A 61 5.49 2.64 -21.00
N ASP A 62 4.33 3.29 -20.89
CA ASP A 62 3.17 3.06 -21.75
C ASP A 62 3.43 3.46 -23.21
N VAL A 63 4.32 4.43 -23.42
CA VAL A 63 4.58 5.03 -24.73
C VAL A 63 5.76 4.40 -25.45
N ALA A 64 6.76 3.93 -24.72
CA ALA A 64 8.00 3.40 -25.26
C ALA A 64 7.82 2.31 -26.34
N PRO A 65 6.89 1.34 -26.22
CA PRO A 65 6.66 0.33 -27.26
C PRO A 65 6.27 0.92 -28.61
N LEU A 66 5.49 2.01 -28.61
CA LEU A 66 5.13 2.69 -29.88
C LEU A 66 6.19 3.66 -30.32
N ALA A 67 6.57 4.61 -29.46
CA ALA A 67 7.47 5.69 -29.82
C ALA A 67 8.85 5.18 -30.22
N VAL A 68 9.43 4.29 -29.42
CA VAL A 68 10.80 3.81 -29.59
C VAL A 68 10.86 2.58 -30.47
N ASP A 69 10.16 1.50 -30.07
CA ASP A 69 10.32 0.20 -30.74
C ASP A 69 9.69 0.20 -32.15
N LYS A 70 8.53 0.85 -32.30
CA LYS A 70 7.82 0.87 -33.58
C LYS A 70 8.21 2.04 -34.48
N PHE A 71 8.25 3.27 -33.94
CA PHE A 71 8.43 4.48 -34.76
C PHE A 71 9.85 5.05 -34.73
N GLY A 72 10.76 4.50 -33.92
CA GLY A 72 12.18 4.80 -33.90
C GLY A 72 12.55 6.14 -33.29
N ALA A 73 11.76 6.66 -32.35
CA ALA A 73 12.17 7.79 -31.53
C ALA A 73 13.38 7.40 -30.66
N ARG A 74 14.26 8.37 -30.36
CA ARG A 74 15.49 8.13 -29.60
C ARG A 74 15.27 8.27 -28.08
N GLY A 75 14.28 9.04 -27.68
CA GLY A 75 13.95 9.29 -26.28
C GLY A 75 12.66 10.09 -26.13
N MET A 76 12.26 10.30 -24.92
CA MET A 76 10.98 10.91 -24.58
C MET A 76 11.14 12.08 -23.62
N VAL A 77 10.23 13.04 -23.72
CA VAL A 77 10.02 14.14 -22.77
C VAL A 77 8.56 14.05 -22.33
N SER A 78 8.33 13.64 -21.09
CA SER A 78 6.97 13.39 -20.58
C SER A 78 6.52 14.45 -19.59
N ALA A 79 5.28 14.91 -19.75
CA ALA A 79 4.56 15.72 -18.79
C ALA A 79 3.40 14.94 -18.13
N ALA A 80 3.57 13.63 -17.95
CA ALA A 80 2.57 12.82 -17.25
C ALA A 80 2.26 13.39 -15.86
N GLN A 81 0.97 13.49 -15.54
CA GLN A 81 0.50 14.01 -14.27
C GLN A 81 0.00 12.89 -13.38
N ASN A 82 0.14 13.05 -12.08
CA ASN A 82 -0.49 12.18 -11.11
C ASN A 82 -1.94 12.64 -10.87
N GLN A 83 -2.85 12.20 -11.71
CA GLN A 83 -4.24 12.66 -11.68
C GLN A 83 -5.02 12.19 -10.45
N VAL A 84 -4.65 11.04 -9.86
CA VAL A 84 -5.34 10.47 -8.70
C VAL A 84 -5.05 11.28 -7.44
N THR A 85 -3.81 11.70 -7.28
CA THR A 85 -3.32 12.41 -6.09
C THR A 85 -3.11 13.91 -6.32
N ALA A 86 -2.97 14.35 -7.57
CA ALA A 86 -2.80 15.75 -7.95
C ALA A 86 -4.11 16.54 -7.77
N TRP A 87 -4.57 16.59 -6.57
CA TRP A 87 -5.71 17.34 -6.06
C TRP A 87 -6.40 18.28 -7.08
N TRP A 88 -7.63 18.00 -7.40
CA TRP A 88 -8.51 18.74 -8.31
C TRP A 88 -8.27 18.55 -9.79
N ARG A 89 -7.09 18.68 -10.34
CA ARG A 89 -6.85 18.61 -11.79
C ARG A 89 -5.36 18.48 -12.05
N GLU A 90 -4.73 19.61 -12.32
CA GLU A 90 -3.35 19.73 -12.77
C GLU A 90 -2.60 20.66 -11.83
N ASP A 91 -1.36 20.31 -11.54
CA ASP A 91 -0.40 21.22 -10.93
C ASP A 91 0.66 21.55 -11.98
N GLU A 92 0.66 22.78 -12.50
CA GLU A 92 1.53 23.16 -13.61
C GLU A 92 3.02 23.06 -13.31
N ASN A 93 3.41 23.05 -12.04
CA ASN A 93 4.81 23.00 -11.62
C ASN A 93 5.25 21.59 -11.14
N LEU A 94 4.31 20.68 -11.02
CA LEU A 94 4.57 19.33 -10.56
C LEU A 94 5.33 18.57 -11.65
N ILE A 95 6.38 17.87 -11.23
CA ILE A 95 7.11 16.90 -12.04
C ILE A 95 6.92 15.56 -11.36
N ARG A 96 6.17 14.67 -11.99
CA ARG A 96 5.99 13.30 -11.52
C ARG A 96 7.22 12.48 -11.85
N TRP A 97 7.56 11.50 -11.03
CA TRP A 97 8.53 10.50 -11.42
C TRP A 97 8.07 9.72 -12.66
N GLY A 98 8.99 9.10 -13.37
CA GLY A 98 8.68 8.29 -14.55
C GLY A 98 9.42 6.97 -14.51
N HIS A 99 8.82 5.96 -15.11
CA HIS A 99 9.40 4.63 -15.30
C HIS A 99 9.34 4.26 -16.75
N LEU A 100 10.32 3.50 -17.21
CA LEU A 100 10.29 2.85 -18.52
C LEU A 100 9.80 1.40 -18.42
N ASP A 101 9.63 0.90 -17.20
CA ASP A 101 9.13 -0.45 -16.88
C ASP A 101 9.87 -1.53 -17.71
N SER A 102 11.18 -1.38 -17.81
CA SER A 102 12.01 -2.23 -18.65
C SER A 102 13.17 -2.81 -17.86
N PHE A 103 13.03 -4.05 -17.44
CA PHE A 103 14.13 -4.85 -16.90
C PHE A 103 15.12 -5.29 -18.01
N GLU A 104 14.69 -5.26 -19.26
CA GLU A 104 15.53 -5.49 -20.43
C GLU A 104 15.98 -4.15 -21.01
N ALA A 105 17.24 -4.09 -21.51
CA ALA A 105 17.81 -2.87 -22.05
C ALA A 105 17.07 -2.43 -23.33
N ARG A 106 16.15 -1.49 -23.22
CA ARG A 106 15.45 -0.90 -24.37
C ARG A 106 16.25 0.22 -25.04
N HIS A 107 17.45 0.53 -24.57
CA HIS A 107 18.35 1.56 -25.11
C HIS A 107 17.65 2.90 -25.40
N THR A 108 16.85 3.37 -24.45
CA THR A 108 16.16 4.65 -24.51
C THR A 108 16.20 5.36 -23.16
N PHE A 109 15.69 6.57 -23.12
CA PHE A 109 15.61 7.39 -21.93
C PHE A 109 14.36 8.25 -21.97
N ALA A 110 13.92 8.72 -20.78
CA ALA A 110 12.86 9.71 -20.68
C ALA A 110 13.21 10.78 -19.66
N PHE A 111 12.93 12.03 -20.03
CA PHE A 111 12.93 13.16 -19.10
C PHE A 111 11.50 13.51 -18.71
N MET A 112 11.27 13.63 -17.41
CA MET A 112 10.01 14.13 -16.86
C MET A 112 10.09 15.64 -16.73
N VAL A 113 9.05 16.33 -17.20
CA VAL A 113 8.96 17.80 -17.15
C VAL A 113 7.63 18.25 -16.56
N SER A 114 7.59 19.47 -16.08
CA SER A 114 6.34 20.05 -15.58
C SER A 114 5.37 20.32 -16.71
N LEU A 115 4.09 20.34 -16.39
CA LEU A 115 3.04 20.69 -17.37
C LEU A 115 3.25 22.10 -17.95
N ARG A 116 3.76 23.03 -17.15
CA ARG A 116 4.13 24.39 -17.62
C ARG A 116 5.21 24.33 -18.70
N GLN A 117 6.25 23.54 -18.52
CA GLN A 117 7.32 23.37 -19.52
C GLN A 117 6.78 22.72 -20.79
N ALA A 118 6.00 21.66 -20.65
CA ALA A 118 5.39 20.98 -21.82
C ALA A 118 4.49 21.91 -22.62
N ARG A 119 3.62 22.68 -21.96
CA ARG A 119 2.75 23.66 -22.62
C ARG A 119 3.54 24.75 -23.34
N ALA A 120 4.65 25.19 -22.77
CA ALA A 120 5.54 26.15 -23.46
C ALA A 120 6.14 25.55 -24.72
N PHE A 121 6.57 24.27 -24.72
CA PHE A 121 7.01 23.57 -25.92
C PHE A 121 5.88 23.43 -26.94
N GLN A 122 4.73 22.97 -26.51
CA GLN A 122 3.55 22.78 -27.38
C GLN A 122 3.16 24.09 -28.07
N GLN A 123 3.13 25.20 -27.34
CA GLN A 123 2.81 26.52 -27.91
C GLN A 123 3.83 26.94 -28.97
N ARG A 124 5.12 26.75 -28.75
CA ARG A 124 6.19 27.08 -29.71
C ARG A 124 6.11 26.19 -30.94
N LEU A 125 5.93 24.88 -30.78
CA LEU A 125 5.76 23.92 -31.88
C LEU A 125 4.52 24.23 -32.72
N ALA A 126 3.39 24.55 -32.10
CA ALA A 126 2.15 24.97 -32.76
C ALA A 126 2.32 26.29 -33.53
N GLY A 127 3.20 27.16 -33.07
CA GLY A 127 3.63 28.38 -33.78
C GLY A 127 4.55 28.15 -34.96
N GLY A 128 4.90 26.88 -35.27
CA GLY A 128 5.79 26.52 -36.38
C GLY A 128 7.29 26.62 -36.06
N GLU A 129 7.65 26.75 -34.79
CA GLU A 129 9.05 26.75 -34.36
C GLU A 129 9.63 25.33 -34.38
N HIS A 130 10.86 25.17 -34.89
CA HIS A 130 11.62 23.92 -34.76
C HIS A 130 12.44 23.94 -33.45
N ILE A 131 12.13 23.03 -32.54
CA ILE A 131 12.83 22.90 -31.26
C ILE A 131 13.80 21.73 -31.34
N THR A 132 15.08 22.00 -31.15
CA THR A 132 16.11 20.96 -31.04
C THR A 132 16.51 20.82 -29.57
N LEU A 133 16.48 19.61 -29.04
CA LEU A 133 16.94 19.28 -27.71
C LEU A 133 18.27 18.50 -27.80
N HIS A 134 19.15 18.75 -26.85
CA HIS A 134 20.34 17.93 -26.58
C HIS A 134 20.14 17.26 -25.20
N ALA A 135 20.06 15.95 -25.19
CA ALA A 135 19.89 15.14 -23.99
C ALA A 135 21.17 14.36 -23.69
N ILE A 136 21.67 14.48 -22.48
CA ILE A 136 22.83 13.75 -21.99
C ILE A 136 22.37 12.95 -20.76
N VAL A 137 22.42 11.63 -20.84
CA VAL A 137 22.13 10.71 -19.73
C VAL A 137 23.38 9.87 -19.47
N ARG A 138 23.73 9.73 -18.21
CA ARG A 138 24.81 8.85 -17.74
C ARG A 138 24.21 7.92 -16.70
N ALA A 139 23.87 6.71 -17.11
CA ALA A 139 23.30 5.67 -16.29
C ALA A 139 24.02 4.36 -16.58
N ALA A 140 24.04 3.45 -15.62
CA ALA A 140 24.59 2.13 -15.78
C ALA A 140 23.88 1.14 -14.85
N ARG A 141 23.70 -0.08 -15.33
CA ARG A 141 23.27 -1.22 -14.51
C ARG A 141 24.49 -2.01 -14.09
N HIS A 142 24.56 -2.36 -12.82
CA HIS A 142 25.64 -3.18 -12.26
C HIS A 142 25.09 -4.11 -11.21
N PRO A 143 25.73 -5.28 -10.98
CA PRO A 143 25.37 -6.15 -9.88
C PRO A 143 25.40 -5.40 -8.54
N ALA A 144 24.37 -5.57 -7.75
CA ALA A 144 24.23 -4.97 -6.44
C ALA A 144 23.71 -5.99 -5.43
N THR A 145 23.76 -5.65 -4.15
CA THR A 145 23.16 -6.42 -3.05
C THR A 145 22.24 -5.53 -2.26
N TYR A 146 21.09 -6.06 -1.89
CA TYR A 146 20.20 -5.42 -0.94
C TYR A 146 20.70 -5.69 0.49
N ASN A 147 20.81 -4.63 1.28
CA ASN A 147 21.28 -4.70 2.66
C ASN A 147 20.22 -4.09 3.60
N PRO A 148 19.16 -4.83 3.95
CA PRO A 148 18.15 -4.31 4.87
C PRO A 148 18.77 -4.05 6.25
N VAL A 149 18.46 -2.87 6.80
CA VAL A 149 18.91 -2.51 8.15
C VAL A 149 17.92 -3.06 9.16
N THR A 150 18.41 -3.65 10.25
CA THR A 150 17.54 -4.10 11.35
C THR A 150 18.11 -3.71 12.71
N ALA A 151 17.22 -3.42 13.67
CA ALA A 151 17.56 -3.21 15.08
C ALA A 151 16.62 -4.02 15.97
N LEU A 152 17.07 -4.36 17.19
CA LEU A 152 16.29 -5.18 18.11
C LEU A 152 16.37 -4.64 19.53
N ILE A 153 15.24 -4.44 20.16
CA ILE A 153 15.10 -4.32 21.61
C ILE A 153 14.74 -5.72 22.13
N PRO A 154 15.70 -6.45 22.75
CA PRO A 154 15.41 -7.82 23.17
C PRO A 154 14.39 -7.84 24.30
N GLY A 155 13.45 -8.77 24.21
CA GLY A 155 12.46 -9.05 25.24
C GLY A 155 13.04 -9.78 26.46
N THR A 156 12.19 -10.10 27.42
CA THR A 156 12.54 -10.84 28.64
C THR A 156 12.17 -12.32 28.52
N ASP A 157 10.95 -12.67 28.87
CA ASP A 157 10.46 -14.05 28.98
C ASP A 157 9.98 -14.65 27.65
N ARG A 158 9.55 -13.82 26.69
CA ARG A 158 9.10 -14.23 25.34
C ARG A 158 9.98 -13.67 24.23
N ARG A 159 11.25 -13.52 24.47
CA ARG A 159 12.20 -12.88 23.52
C ARG A 159 12.31 -13.56 22.15
N GLY A 160 11.83 -14.79 22.01
CA GLY A 160 11.74 -15.50 20.74
C GLY A 160 10.56 -15.11 19.86
N GLU A 161 9.60 -14.32 20.39
CA GLU A 161 8.49 -13.72 19.67
C GLU A 161 8.80 -12.24 19.44
N GLU A 162 8.54 -11.72 18.25
CA GLU A 162 8.90 -10.35 17.88
C GLU A 162 7.68 -9.56 17.41
N ILE A 163 7.54 -8.34 17.92
CA ILE A 163 6.65 -7.32 17.36
C ILE A 163 7.52 -6.42 16.49
N VAL A 164 7.10 -6.20 15.24
CA VAL A 164 7.93 -5.52 14.25
C VAL A 164 7.39 -4.14 13.93
N LEU A 165 8.27 -3.14 13.84
CA LEU A 165 7.99 -1.88 13.19
C LEU A 165 8.78 -1.86 11.89
N SER A 166 8.13 -1.56 10.76
CA SER A 166 8.74 -1.54 9.44
C SER A 166 8.36 -0.28 8.66
N CYS A 167 9.19 0.08 7.71
CA CYS A 167 8.98 1.04 6.64
C CYS A 167 9.74 0.50 5.42
N HIS A 168 9.74 1.17 4.29
CA HIS A 168 10.74 0.97 3.23
C HIS A 168 11.72 2.13 3.18
N LEU A 169 12.98 1.87 2.84
CA LEU A 169 14.06 2.86 2.89
C LEU A 169 14.43 3.45 1.53
N ASP A 170 14.01 2.80 0.47
CA ASP A 170 14.25 3.21 -0.91
C ASP A 170 13.18 4.17 -1.41
N HIS A 171 13.57 5.08 -2.28
CA HIS A 171 12.68 5.94 -3.06
C HIS A 171 13.47 6.76 -4.07
N GLN A 172 12.83 7.21 -5.17
CA GLN A 172 13.35 8.28 -6.00
C GLN A 172 13.33 9.60 -5.22
N ARG A 173 14.37 10.42 -5.37
CA ARG A 173 14.44 11.72 -4.69
C ARG A 173 13.67 12.82 -5.42
N PRO A 174 12.92 13.68 -4.70
CA PRO A 174 12.73 13.67 -3.25
C PRO A 174 11.69 12.62 -2.83
N GLY A 175 11.74 12.20 -1.56
CA GLY A 175 10.87 11.21 -0.95
C GLY A 175 10.74 11.48 0.55
N ALA A 176 10.24 12.66 0.92
CA ALA A 176 10.19 13.07 2.33
C ALA A 176 9.02 12.44 3.08
N ASN A 177 7.83 12.40 2.48
CA ASN A 177 6.71 11.67 3.04
C ASN A 177 6.81 10.19 2.65
N ASP A 178 7.11 9.92 1.41
CA ASP A 178 7.30 8.59 0.85
C ASP A 178 8.80 8.27 0.63
N ASN A 179 9.50 7.52 1.51
CA ASN A 179 9.02 7.12 2.85
C ASN A 179 10.06 7.48 3.93
N ALA A 180 10.73 8.63 3.77
CA ALA A 180 11.62 9.11 4.83
C ALA A 180 10.84 9.39 6.13
N SER A 181 9.54 9.76 6.03
CA SER A 181 8.69 10.01 7.19
C SER A 181 8.48 8.74 8.03
N GLY A 182 8.14 7.61 7.42
CA GLY A 182 8.01 6.34 8.10
C GLY A 182 9.33 5.87 8.70
N CYS A 183 10.41 5.95 7.93
CA CYS A 183 11.75 5.54 8.36
C CYS A 183 12.27 6.35 9.56
N ALA A 184 12.11 7.67 9.52
CA ALA A 184 12.49 8.55 10.63
C ALA A 184 11.62 8.29 11.87
N THR A 185 10.32 8.03 11.65
CA THR A 185 9.37 7.77 12.74
C THR A 185 9.72 6.49 13.49
N ILE A 186 9.98 5.37 12.80
CA ILE A 186 10.35 4.13 13.48
C ILE A 186 11.75 4.22 14.14
N LEU A 187 12.68 5.01 13.57
CA LEU A 187 13.96 5.28 14.20
C LEU A 187 13.78 6.05 15.51
N GLU A 188 12.92 7.07 15.53
CA GLU A 188 12.59 7.83 16.74
C GLU A 188 11.89 6.96 17.78
N VAL A 189 11.00 6.04 17.38
CA VAL A 189 10.40 5.05 18.27
C VAL A 189 11.49 4.17 18.89
N ALA A 190 12.43 3.67 18.08
CA ALA A 190 13.54 2.83 18.56
C ALA A 190 14.40 3.58 19.59
N ARG A 191 14.78 4.83 19.29
CA ARG A 191 15.54 5.70 20.17
C ARG A 191 14.80 5.96 21.49
N THR A 192 13.53 6.33 21.40
CA THR A 192 12.69 6.68 22.56
C THR A 192 12.49 5.47 23.48
N LEU A 193 12.07 4.31 22.94
CA LEU A 193 11.89 3.12 23.74
C LEU A 193 13.17 2.64 24.40
N SER A 194 14.30 2.64 23.66
CA SER A 194 15.61 2.28 24.20
C SER A 194 16.02 3.21 25.37
N THR A 195 15.80 4.52 25.21
CA THR A 195 16.10 5.52 26.24
C THR A 195 15.22 5.34 27.48
N LEU A 196 13.92 5.14 27.30
CA LEU A 196 12.98 4.96 28.42
C LEU A 196 13.30 3.68 29.21
N ILE A 197 13.67 2.60 28.52
CA ILE A 197 14.09 1.34 29.14
C ILE A 197 15.42 1.54 29.90
N ALA A 198 16.41 2.16 29.28
CA ALA A 198 17.72 2.39 29.88
C ALA A 198 17.63 3.25 31.16
N ASN A 199 16.73 4.23 31.18
CA ASN A 199 16.50 5.12 32.32
C ASN A 199 15.49 4.54 33.35
N GLY A 200 15.01 3.31 33.17
CA GLY A 200 14.07 2.66 34.08
C GLY A 200 12.66 3.28 34.12
N ARG A 201 12.33 4.13 33.13
CA ARG A 201 11.00 4.76 33.03
C ARG A 201 9.91 3.79 32.59
N ILE A 202 10.29 2.82 31.77
CA ILE A 202 9.45 1.67 31.39
C ILE A 202 10.25 0.38 31.60
N ALA A 203 9.56 -0.70 31.89
CA ALA A 203 10.17 -2.03 31.96
C ALA A 203 10.53 -2.52 30.54
N ARG A 204 11.56 -3.39 30.48
CA ARG A 204 11.86 -4.10 29.25
C ARG A 204 10.66 -4.99 28.87
N PRO A 205 10.22 -4.98 27.59
CA PRO A 205 9.04 -5.73 27.17
C PRO A 205 9.22 -7.26 27.31
N SER A 206 8.12 -8.00 27.37
CA SER A 206 8.12 -9.46 27.42
C SER A 206 8.59 -10.07 26.08
N ARG A 207 7.99 -9.64 24.95
CA ARG A 207 8.42 -9.95 23.61
C ARG A 207 9.47 -8.97 23.11
N SER A 208 10.30 -9.40 22.19
CA SER A 208 11.23 -8.49 21.52
C SER A 208 10.49 -7.51 20.61
N ILE A 209 11.07 -6.30 20.44
CA ILE A 209 10.59 -5.34 19.44
C ILE A 209 11.69 -5.19 18.41
N ARG A 210 11.38 -5.52 17.16
CA ARG A 210 12.29 -5.40 16.01
C ARG A 210 11.91 -4.21 15.15
N PHE A 211 12.91 -3.56 14.60
CA PHE A 211 12.79 -2.51 13.60
C PHE A 211 13.44 -2.99 12.32
N VAL A 212 12.80 -2.76 11.17
CA VAL A 212 13.27 -3.23 9.86
C VAL A 212 13.11 -2.11 8.84
N TRP A 213 14.20 -1.82 8.11
CA TRP A 213 14.27 -0.85 7.03
C TRP A 213 14.75 -1.55 5.74
N PRO A 214 13.91 -2.28 5.03
CA PRO A 214 14.21 -2.88 3.73
C PRO A 214 14.03 -1.87 2.59
N CYS A 215 14.22 -2.28 1.34
CA CYS A 215 13.52 -1.65 0.22
C CYS A 215 12.12 -2.23 0.09
N GLU A 216 11.23 -1.51 -0.59
CA GLU A 216 9.82 -1.85 -0.70
C GLU A 216 9.64 -3.20 -1.40
N VAL A 217 8.70 -3.98 -0.94
CA VAL A 217 8.23 -5.27 -1.43
C VAL A 217 9.35 -6.28 -1.72
N GLU A 218 10.20 -6.05 -2.73
CA GLU A 218 11.20 -7.02 -3.20
C GLU A 218 12.22 -7.38 -2.12
N CYS A 219 12.72 -6.38 -1.36
CA CYS A 219 13.66 -6.66 -0.29
C CYS A 219 13.02 -7.35 0.90
N THR A 220 11.77 -7.02 1.21
CA THR A 220 11.02 -7.72 2.26
C THR A 220 10.77 -9.18 1.84
N MET A 221 10.46 -9.46 0.57
CA MET A 221 10.40 -10.82 0.04
C MET A 221 11.74 -11.53 0.12
N ALA A 222 12.83 -10.89 -0.32
CA ALA A 222 14.18 -11.44 -0.28
C ALA A 222 14.59 -11.73 1.17
N LEU A 223 14.29 -10.83 2.11
CA LEU A 223 14.52 -11.03 3.54
C LEU A 223 13.75 -12.25 4.07
N PHE A 224 12.50 -12.44 3.66
CA PHE A 224 11.69 -13.58 4.10
C PHE A 224 12.17 -14.91 3.53
N GLN A 225 12.78 -14.89 2.37
CA GLN A 225 13.39 -16.08 1.76
C GLN A 225 14.75 -16.41 2.36
N SER A 226 15.61 -15.39 2.57
CA SER A 226 16.96 -15.57 3.10
C SER A 226 16.98 -15.84 4.60
N GLU A 227 16.04 -15.25 5.36
CA GLU A 227 15.99 -15.30 6.82
C GLU A 227 14.68 -15.90 7.37
N PRO A 228 14.31 -17.14 6.98
CA PRO A 228 13.04 -17.75 7.38
C PRO A 228 12.93 -17.95 8.90
N ALA A 229 14.06 -18.12 9.60
CA ALA A 229 14.10 -18.23 11.05
C ALA A 229 13.78 -16.90 11.75
N MET A 230 14.16 -15.76 11.16
CA MET A 230 13.79 -14.44 11.66
C MET A 230 12.30 -14.20 11.42
N ARG A 231 11.81 -14.43 10.22
CA ARG A 231 10.39 -14.29 9.88
C ARG A 231 9.49 -15.12 10.81
N ALA A 232 9.88 -16.36 11.14
CA ALA A 232 9.10 -17.23 12.00
C ALA A 232 8.88 -16.68 13.43
N ARG A 233 9.65 -15.66 13.84
CA ARG A 233 9.48 -14.99 15.14
C ARG A 233 8.48 -13.84 15.09
N PHE A 234 8.12 -13.36 13.91
CA PHE A 234 7.21 -12.21 13.74
C PHE A 234 5.80 -12.58 14.16
N LYS A 235 5.27 -11.87 15.14
CA LYS A 235 3.91 -12.08 15.68
C LYS A 235 2.91 -11.05 15.17
N ALA A 236 3.37 -9.84 14.95
CA ALA A 236 2.62 -8.74 14.36
C ALA A 236 3.57 -7.67 13.84
N VAL A 237 3.11 -6.90 12.87
CA VAL A 237 3.84 -5.79 12.27
C VAL A 237 3.03 -4.51 12.42
N ILE A 238 3.72 -3.40 12.67
CA ILE A 238 3.22 -2.04 12.50
C ILE A 238 4.05 -1.45 11.36
N HIS A 239 3.46 -1.36 10.19
CA HIS A 239 4.10 -0.78 9.02
C HIS A 239 3.77 0.71 8.93
N MET A 240 4.78 1.54 8.63
CA MET A 240 4.65 2.99 8.50
C MET A 240 5.18 3.42 7.15
N ASP A 241 4.28 3.93 6.35
CA ASP A 241 4.63 4.47 5.05
C ASP A 241 3.80 5.72 4.79
N MET A 242 4.51 6.85 4.57
CA MET A 242 3.87 8.15 4.42
C MET A 242 3.08 8.54 5.69
N VAL A 243 3.77 8.94 6.75
CA VAL A 243 3.12 9.26 8.05
C VAL A 243 3.33 10.71 8.49
N GLY A 244 3.80 11.57 7.61
CA GLY A 244 4.24 12.92 7.94
C GLY A 244 3.68 14.04 7.06
N GLY A 245 2.84 13.76 6.10
CA GLY A 245 2.33 14.76 5.16
C GLY A 245 1.58 15.89 5.88
N GLY A 246 2.08 17.14 5.75
CA GLY A 246 1.46 18.33 6.32
C GLY A 246 0.17 18.74 5.58
N PRO A 247 -0.54 19.79 6.06
CA PRO A 247 -1.84 20.19 5.52
C PRO A 247 -1.83 20.53 4.03
N VAL A 248 -0.69 20.94 3.49
CA VAL A 248 -0.53 21.27 2.06
C VAL A 248 -0.62 20.04 1.16
N THR A 249 -0.24 18.87 1.66
CA THR A 249 -0.31 17.62 0.91
C THR A 249 -1.76 17.13 0.75
N LYS A 250 -2.67 17.62 1.58
CA LYS A 250 -4.09 17.18 1.64
C LYS A 250 -4.26 15.71 2.00
N ALA A 251 -3.22 15.08 2.53
CA ALA A 251 -3.27 13.69 2.92
C ALA A 251 -4.18 13.47 4.13
N ILE A 252 -4.94 12.38 4.08
CA ILE A 252 -5.71 11.87 5.21
C ILE A 252 -4.88 10.77 5.85
N PHE A 253 -4.71 10.85 7.17
CA PHE A 253 -4.00 9.81 7.91
C PHE A 253 -4.92 8.61 8.13
N HIS A 254 -4.43 7.43 7.80
CA HIS A 254 -5.17 6.18 7.98
C HIS A 254 -4.48 5.29 9.03
N VAL A 255 -5.31 4.60 9.80
CA VAL A 255 -4.93 3.42 10.57
C VAL A 255 -5.61 2.23 9.93
N THR A 256 -4.95 1.67 8.94
CA THR A 256 -5.46 0.63 8.06
C THR A 256 -5.30 -0.74 8.70
N ARG A 257 -6.37 -1.52 8.71
CA ARG A 257 -6.39 -2.89 9.23
C ARG A 257 -5.89 -3.90 8.17
N GLY A 258 -5.53 -5.10 8.62
CA GLY A 258 -5.24 -6.21 7.72
C GLY A 258 -6.49 -6.75 7.00
N PRO A 259 -6.30 -7.61 5.96
CA PRO A 259 -7.36 -8.15 5.11
C PRO A 259 -8.31 -9.07 5.89
N LEU A 260 -9.54 -9.25 5.38
CA LEU A 260 -10.54 -10.14 6.02
C LEU A 260 -10.13 -11.61 5.99
N SER A 261 -9.26 -12.01 5.06
CA SER A 261 -8.69 -13.37 5.02
C SER A 261 -7.83 -13.70 6.24
N LEU A 262 -7.28 -12.68 6.93
CA LEU A 262 -6.47 -12.79 8.14
C LEU A 262 -7.13 -12.08 9.34
N PRO A 263 -8.23 -12.61 9.88
CA PRO A 263 -8.92 -11.99 11.01
C PRO A 263 -8.05 -11.95 12.26
N THR A 264 -7.86 -10.76 12.84
CA THR A 264 -6.97 -10.59 13.99
C THR A 264 -7.39 -9.42 14.89
N PHE A 265 -7.23 -9.58 16.20
CA PHE A 265 -7.42 -8.52 17.18
C PHE A 265 -6.33 -7.43 17.10
N VAL A 266 -5.21 -7.70 16.44
CA VAL A 266 -4.11 -6.74 16.25
C VAL A 266 -4.60 -5.46 15.57
N ASN A 267 -5.55 -5.59 14.65
CA ASN A 267 -6.22 -4.47 14.01
C ASN A 267 -6.90 -3.53 15.02
N ASP A 268 -7.61 -4.11 16.00
CA ASP A 268 -8.32 -3.34 17.03
C ASP A 268 -7.35 -2.60 17.96
N VAL A 269 -6.15 -3.14 18.19
CA VAL A 269 -5.10 -2.45 18.97
C VAL A 269 -4.66 -1.17 18.25
N GLY A 270 -4.28 -1.24 16.97
CA GLY A 270 -3.86 -0.08 16.20
C GLY A 270 -4.95 0.97 16.10
N GLN A 271 -6.17 0.55 15.75
CA GLN A 271 -7.32 1.44 15.62
C GLN A 271 -7.75 2.08 16.96
N SER A 272 -7.60 1.38 18.09
CA SER A 272 -7.88 1.95 19.40
C SER A 272 -6.90 3.07 19.76
N PHE A 273 -5.61 2.92 19.48
CA PHE A 273 -4.64 4.00 19.68
C PHE A 273 -4.84 5.15 18.70
N GLY A 274 -5.21 4.87 17.45
CA GLY A 274 -5.62 5.89 16.48
C GLY A 274 -6.84 6.70 16.96
N SER A 275 -7.87 6.03 17.44
CA SER A 275 -9.06 6.67 18.04
C SER A 275 -8.70 7.53 19.25
N PHE A 276 -7.83 7.02 20.13
CA PHE A 276 -7.36 7.79 21.28
C PHE A 276 -6.64 9.09 20.87
N VAL A 277 -5.77 9.05 19.88
CA VAL A 277 -5.08 10.25 19.37
C VAL A 277 -6.06 11.20 18.68
N ASN A 278 -7.06 10.68 17.97
CA ASN A 278 -8.13 11.51 17.42
C ASN A 278 -8.86 12.29 18.52
N ASP A 279 -9.31 11.60 19.59
CA ASP A 279 -10.06 12.20 20.69
C ASP A 279 -9.23 13.26 21.44
N GLU A 280 -7.99 12.96 21.78
CA GLU A 280 -7.08 13.86 22.50
C GLU A 280 -6.71 15.11 21.65
N SER A 281 -6.40 14.91 20.37
CA SER A 281 -6.07 16.01 19.47
C SER A 281 -7.28 16.89 19.15
N GLN A 282 -8.47 16.28 19.03
CA GLN A 282 -9.72 17.01 18.86
C GLN A 282 -10.05 17.85 20.10
N ALA A 283 -9.93 17.28 21.31
CA ALA A 283 -10.16 17.99 22.57
C ALA A 283 -9.20 19.18 22.73
N TYR A 284 -7.93 19.00 22.33
CA TYR A 284 -6.95 20.08 22.31
C TYR A 284 -7.34 21.20 21.34
N ALA A 285 -7.69 20.86 20.10
CA ALA A 285 -8.06 21.83 19.07
C ALA A 285 -9.35 22.62 19.43
N MET A 286 -10.28 21.98 20.13
CA MET A 286 -11.49 22.63 20.63
C MET A 286 -11.29 23.50 21.89
N GLY A 287 -10.05 23.49 22.47
CA GLY A 287 -9.77 24.21 23.71
C GLY A 287 -10.43 23.59 24.97
N THR A 288 -10.93 22.37 24.89
CA THR A 288 -11.49 21.62 26.02
C THR A 288 -10.45 20.87 26.84
N GLY A 289 -9.19 20.96 26.44
CA GLY A 289 -8.02 20.51 27.18
C GLY A 289 -7.79 19.01 27.13
N GLY A 290 -7.42 18.46 25.99
CA GLY A 290 -6.90 17.09 25.89
C GLY A 290 -5.77 16.88 26.90
N ARG A 291 -5.75 15.75 27.59
CA ARG A 291 -4.71 15.43 28.59
C ARG A 291 -3.36 15.20 27.91
N TYR A 292 -3.38 14.69 26.68
CA TYR A 292 -2.23 14.36 25.88
C TYR A 292 -2.39 14.92 24.46
N PRO A 293 -2.10 16.20 24.23
CA PRO A 293 -2.43 16.88 22.97
C PRO A 293 -1.61 16.36 21.76
N PHE A 294 -0.46 15.73 22.01
CA PHE A 294 0.46 15.25 20.97
C PHE A 294 0.74 16.32 19.91
N VAL A 295 1.23 17.47 20.35
CA VAL A 295 1.54 18.63 19.50
C VAL A 295 3.02 18.96 19.64
N SER A 296 3.74 18.93 18.53
CA SER A 296 5.11 19.44 18.42
C SER A 296 5.12 20.95 18.39
N GLY A 297 6.15 21.58 18.95
CA GLY A 297 6.37 23.03 18.85
C GLY A 297 6.52 23.52 17.42
N GLU A 298 7.03 22.67 16.53
CA GLU A 298 7.33 22.96 15.12
C GLU A 298 6.21 22.51 14.16
N GLY A 299 5.18 21.83 14.67
CA GLY A 299 4.14 21.22 13.84
C GLY A 299 2.78 21.89 13.96
N GLY A 300 1.82 21.40 13.15
CA GLY A 300 0.42 21.81 13.16
C GLY A 300 -0.29 21.52 14.48
N LYS A 301 -1.43 22.15 14.67
CA LYS A 301 -2.28 22.01 15.86
C LYS A 301 -3.66 21.44 15.54
N GLU A 302 -3.88 21.09 14.29
CA GLU A 302 -5.10 20.50 13.80
C GLU A 302 -5.35 19.13 14.46
N PRO A 303 -6.61 18.69 14.63
CA PRO A 303 -6.90 17.31 14.98
C PRO A 303 -6.27 16.34 13.99
N LEU A 304 -5.87 15.15 14.44
CA LEU A 304 -5.37 14.13 13.52
C LEU A 304 -6.47 13.71 12.54
N ALA A 305 -7.68 13.48 13.07
CA ALA A 305 -8.84 13.00 12.31
C ALA A 305 -8.50 11.76 11.44
N ALA A 306 -7.71 10.84 12.03
CA ALA A 306 -7.34 9.62 11.36
C ALA A 306 -8.57 8.81 10.98
N ASP A 307 -8.61 8.33 9.74
CA ASP A 307 -9.56 7.32 9.30
C ASP A 307 -9.15 5.95 9.84
N LEU A 308 -10.09 5.22 10.43
CA LEU A 308 -9.90 3.84 10.88
C LEU A 308 -10.27 2.91 9.72
N ALA A 309 -9.36 2.82 8.76
CA ALA A 309 -9.61 2.26 7.44
C ALA A 309 -9.67 0.74 7.41
N GLU A 310 -10.40 0.21 6.42
CA GLU A 310 -10.31 -1.18 6.01
C GLU A 310 -9.04 -1.42 5.22
N PHE A 311 -8.74 -2.68 4.90
CA PHE A 311 -7.53 -3.04 4.15
C PHE A 311 -7.53 -2.39 2.76
N THR A 312 -6.40 -1.80 2.41
CA THR A 312 -6.05 -1.37 1.06
C THR A 312 -4.62 -1.83 0.77
N MET A 313 -4.31 -2.08 -0.48
CA MET A 313 -2.95 -2.36 -0.93
C MET A 313 -2.11 -1.07 -1.00
N GLY A 314 -0.83 -1.19 -1.31
CA GLY A 314 0.03 -0.07 -1.66
C GLY A 314 1.35 0.02 -0.90
N SER A 315 1.74 -0.96 -0.06
CA SER A 315 3.07 -1.03 0.57
C SER A 315 3.35 -2.41 1.18
N ASP A 316 4.50 -2.61 1.83
CA ASP A 316 4.97 -3.90 2.38
C ASP A 316 4.01 -4.60 3.36
N HIS A 317 3.03 -3.89 3.96
CA HIS A 317 2.06 -4.52 4.87
C HIS A 317 1.29 -5.65 4.20
N GLU A 318 1.06 -5.55 2.90
CA GLU A 318 0.40 -6.59 2.11
C GLU A 318 1.24 -7.87 2.02
N LEU A 319 2.57 -7.75 1.95
CA LEU A 319 3.44 -8.91 1.95
C LEU A 319 3.41 -9.65 3.29
N TYR A 320 3.41 -8.92 4.41
CA TYR A 320 3.31 -9.53 5.74
C TYR A 320 1.99 -10.28 5.91
N ALA A 321 0.88 -9.67 5.49
CA ALA A 321 -0.46 -10.20 5.69
C ALA A 321 -0.85 -11.30 4.69
N GLU A 322 -0.12 -11.44 3.60
CA GLU A 322 -0.38 -12.44 2.55
C GLU A 322 -0.41 -13.86 3.12
N SER A 323 -1.32 -14.69 2.61
CA SER A 323 -1.69 -15.99 3.20
C SER A 323 -0.56 -17.01 3.35
N SER A 324 0.51 -16.93 2.54
CA SER A 324 1.68 -17.81 2.68
C SER A 324 2.59 -17.41 3.83
N TYR A 325 2.46 -16.20 4.36
CA TYR A 325 3.18 -15.68 5.52
C TYR A 325 2.26 -15.49 6.73
N GLY A 326 1.09 -14.93 6.54
CA GLY A 326 0.02 -14.83 7.54
C GLY A 326 0.42 -14.05 8.81
N ILE A 327 1.21 -12.99 8.66
CA ILE A 327 1.67 -12.15 9.76
C ILE A 327 0.75 -10.94 9.86
N PRO A 328 -0.04 -10.78 10.96
CA PRO A 328 -0.91 -9.62 11.13
C PRO A 328 -0.16 -8.30 11.00
N ALA A 329 -0.66 -7.39 10.18
CA ALA A 329 -0.07 -6.08 9.97
C ALA A 329 -1.09 -4.96 10.19
N ILE A 330 -0.68 -3.93 10.95
CA ILE A 330 -1.33 -2.61 11.01
C ILE A 330 -0.55 -1.73 10.05
N TYR A 331 -1.24 -0.97 9.22
CA TYR A 331 -0.62 -0.03 8.31
C TYR A 331 -1.02 1.40 8.67
N LEU A 332 -0.03 2.23 8.99
CA LEU A 332 -0.19 3.66 9.23
C LEU A 332 0.26 4.39 7.98
N ASN A 333 -0.63 5.15 7.36
CA ASN A 333 -0.31 5.81 6.09
C ASN A 333 -1.11 7.09 5.86
N ASP A 334 -0.56 7.95 5.04
CA ASP A 334 -1.22 9.11 4.47
C ASP A 334 -1.73 8.79 3.06
N TRP A 335 -3.04 8.92 2.81
CA TRP A 335 -3.60 8.75 1.48
C TRP A 335 -4.95 9.49 1.32
N PRO A 336 -5.25 10.08 0.11
CA PRO A 336 -4.29 10.37 -0.95
C PRO A 336 -3.33 11.49 -0.53
N ASP A 337 -2.10 11.50 -1.06
CA ASP A 337 -1.14 12.59 -0.89
C ASP A 337 -0.93 13.31 -2.23
N ARG A 338 -1.05 14.64 -2.21
CA ARG A 338 -0.92 15.47 -3.42
C ARG A 338 0.46 15.37 -4.05
N TYR A 339 1.49 15.18 -3.24
CA TYR A 339 2.88 15.30 -3.66
C TYR A 339 3.63 13.98 -3.74
N ILE A 340 2.95 12.84 -3.47
CA ILE A 340 3.56 11.53 -3.64
C ILE A 340 4.18 11.38 -5.03
N HIS A 341 5.38 10.84 -5.11
CA HIS A 341 6.09 10.55 -6.36
C HIS A 341 6.35 11.81 -7.23
N THR A 342 6.61 12.96 -6.59
CA THR A 342 6.83 14.22 -7.30
C THR A 342 7.99 15.04 -6.72
N ASN A 343 8.42 16.06 -7.46
CA ASN A 343 9.42 17.03 -7.01
C ASN A 343 9.03 17.82 -5.76
N PHE A 344 7.78 17.74 -5.31
CA PHE A 344 7.29 18.44 -4.11
C PHE A 344 7.20 17.56 -2.87
N ASP A 345 7.53 16.28 -2.94
CA ASP A 345 7.66 15.45 -1.74
C ASP A 345 8.94 15.78 -0.97
N THR A 346 8.95 16.97 -0.37
CA THR A 346 10.11 17.56 0.28
C THR A 346 9.90 17.73 1.78
N PRO A 347 10.97 17.83 2.57
CA PRO A 347 10.88 18.04 4.03
C PRO A 347 10.07 19.28 4.42
N ALA A 348 9.97 20.28 3.55
CA ALA A 348 9.16 21.49 3.80
C ALA A 348 7.66 21.21 3.92
N ASN A 349 7.21 20.08 3.42
CA ASN A 349 5.81 19.65 3.42
C ASN A 349 5.49 18.62 4.52
N ILE A 350 6.46 18.33 5.39
CA ILE A 350 6.30 17.41 6.53
C ILE A 350 5.83 18.15 7.78
N ASP A 351 4.90 17.56 8.52
CA ASP A 351 4.39 18.05 9.80
C ASP A 351 4.95 17.25 10.97
N ALA A 352 5.75 17.90 11.81
CA ALA A 352 6.35 17.30 13.00
C ALA A 352 5.31 16.79 14.01
N THR A 353 4.13 17.44 14.11
CA THR A 353 3.04 16.98 14.98
C THR A 353 2.46 15.65 14.48
N LYS A 354 2.28 15.51 13.17
CA LYS A 354 1.78 14.26 12.58
C LYS A 354 2.76 13.12 12.79
N LEU A 355 4.07 13.35 12.57
CA LEU A 355 5.12 12.37 12.87
C LEU A 355 5.09 11.93 14.34
N GLN A 356 4.94 12.87 15.29
CA GLN A 356 4.83 12.56 16.71
C GLN A 356 3.61 11.68 17.03
N ARG A 357 2.48 11.94 16.40
CA ARG A 357 1.24 11.16 16.56
C ARG A 357 1.39 9.76 16.00
N ALA A 358 1.93 9.63 14.80
CA ALA A 358 2.24 8.34 14.19
C ALA A 358 3.23 7.52 15.05
N ALA A 359 4.30 8.16 15.53
CA ALA A 359 5.26 7.54 16.44
C ALA A 359 4.60 7.01 17.72
N PHE A 360 3.66 7.77 18.29
CA PHE A 360 2.93 7.34 19.48
C PHE A 360 2.02 6.13 19.18
N ILE A 361 1.22 6.20 18.11
CA ILE A 361 0.32 5.08 17.73
C ILE A 361 1.14 3.80 17.54
N GLY A 362 2.25 3.88 16.80
CA GLY A 362 3.13 2.74 16.56
C GLY A 362 3.82 2.23 17.81
N ALA A 363 4.41 3.11 18.61
CA ALA A 363 5.09 2.73 19.85
C ALA A 363 4.14 2.10 20.88
N ALA A 364 2.95 2.70 21.06
CA ALA A 364 1.94 2.21 22.01
C ALA A 364 1.39 0.85 21.57
N SER A 365 1.09 0.69 20.29
CA SER A 365 0.66 -0.60 19.71
C SER A 365 1.73 -1.67 19.90
N ALA A 366 2.99 -1.37 19.57
CA ALA A 366 4.09 -2.30 19.73
C ALA A 366 4.31 -2.71 21.19
N LEU A 367 4.33 -1.74 22.13
CA LEU A 367 4.50 -2.02 23.55
C LEU A 367 3.34 -2.83 24.12
N PHE A 368 2.10 -2.52 23.76
CA PHE A 368 0.93 -3.26 24.21
C PHE A 368 1.00 -4.72 23.74
N LEU A 369 1.24 -4.95 22.43
CA LEU A 369 1.36 -6.30 21.87
C LEU A 369 2.56 -7.06 22.45
N ALA A 370 3.68 -6.37 22.68
CA ALA A 370 4.88 -6.99 23.25
C ALA A 370 4.68 -7.43 24.71
N ASN A 371 3.80 -6.75 25.46
CA ASN A 371 3.54 -7.03 26.87
C ASN A 371 2.23 -7.76 27.14
N LEU A 372 1.37 -7.99 26.14
CA LEU A 372 0.03 -8.55 26.31
C LEU A 372 0.06 -9.88 27.10
N ARG A 373 -0.67 -9.89 28.21
CA ARG A 373 -0.84 -11.01 29.14
C ARG A 373 -2.33 -11.31 29.37
N SER A 374 -2.62 -12.44 29.95
CA SER A 374 -3.98 -12.85 30.28
C SER A 374 -4.72 -11.83 31.17
N SER A 375 -4.00 -11.11 32.05
CA SER A 375 -4.56 -10.05 32.88
C SER A 375 -5.08 -8.85 32.10
N ASP A 376 -4.58 -8.61 30.90
CA ASP A 376 -4.90 -7.45 30.07
C ASP A 376 -6.09 -7.74 29.13
N VAL A 377 -6.39 -9.04 28.93
CA VAL A 377 -7.45 -9.47 28.01
C VAL A 377 -8.84 -8.92 28.34
N PRO A 378 -9.27 -8.76 29.61
CA PRO A 378 -10.56 -8.14 29.89
C PRO A 378 -10.68 -6.69 29.38
N ALA A 379 -9.63 -5.88 29.53
CA ALA A 379 -9.60 -4.51 29.02
C ALA A 379 -9.55 -4.48 27.48
N LEU A 380 -8.73 -5.35 26.87
CA LEU A 380 -8.68 -5.51 25.42
C LEU A 380 -10.05 -5.94 24.85
N TRP A 381 -10.72 -6.88 25.51
CA TRP A 381 -12.06 -7.32 25.08
C TRP A 381 -13.06 -6.16 25.05
N ALA A 382 -13.05 -5.29 26.06
CA ALA A 382 -13.94 -4.14 26.09
C ALA A 382 -13.69 -3.17 24.91
N GLU A 383 -12.44 -3.03 24.43
CA GLU A 383 -12.13 -2.26 23.22
C GLU A 383 -12.64 -2.97 21.96
N ILE A 384 -12.40 -4.27 21.82
CA ILE A 384 -12.86 -5.07 20.69
C ILE A 384 -14.40 -5.05 20.60
N GLU A 385 -15.10 -5.21 21.73
CA GLU A 385 -16.56 -5.14 21.79
C GLU A 385 -17.09 -3.81 21.22
N ARG A 386 -16.51 -2.67 21.63
CA ARG A 386 -16.89 -1.35 21.11
C ARG A 386 -16.57 -1.20 19.61
N ALA A 387 -15.40 -1.66 19.17
CA ALA A 387 -15.00 -1.62 17.79
C ALA A 387 -15.90 -2.49 16.89
N THR A 388 -16.24 -3.69 17.33
CA THR A 388 -17.19 -4.59 16.66
C THR A 388 -18.57 -3.96 16.49
N LEU A 389 -19.09 -3.24 17.50
CA LEU A 389 -20.37 -2.53 17.38
C LEU A 389 -20.32 -1.42 16.33
N ARG A 390 -19.24 -0.66 16.23
CA ARG A 390 -19.06 0.35 15.17
C ARG A 390 -19.05 -0.30 13.79
N ARG A 391 -18.29 -1.38 13.62
CA ARG A 391 -18.25 -2.12 12.35
C ARG A 391 -19.59 -2.76 12.02
N ALA A 392 -20.35 -3.21 13.01
CA ALA A 392 -21.70 -3.73 12.81
C ALA A 392 -22.65 -2.66 12.26
N ALA A 393 -22.59 -1.43 12.76
CA ALA A 393 -23.38 -0.32 12.23
C ALA A 393 -23.05 -0.07 10.74
N THR A 394 -21.76 0.04 10.40
CA THR A 394 -21.31 0.19 9.01
C THR A 394 -21.75 -1.00 8.13
N MET A 395 -21.64 -2.22 8.64
CA MET A 395 -22.10 -3.41 7.92
C MET A 395 -23.61 -3.36 7.64
N LEU A 396 -24.42 -2.92 8.61
CA LEU A 396 -25.87 -2.78 8.42
C LEU A 396 -26.23 -1.72 7.37
N GLU A 397 -25.51 -0.60 7.33
CA GLU A 397 -25.67 0.43 6.29
C GLU A 397 -25.34 -0.14 4.90
N ARG A 398 -24.21 -0.84 4.77
CA ARG A 398 -23.79 -1.49 3.52
C ARG A 398 -24.82 -2.52 3.06
N ARG A 399 -25.32 -3.32 4.00
CA ARG A 399 -26.31 -4.36 3.72
C ARG A 399 -27.63 -3.82 3.16
N ALA A 400 -28.04 -2.66 3.60
CA ALA A 400 -29.34 -2.08 3.22
C ALA A 400 -29.49 -1.81 1.71
N VAL A 401 -28.39 -1.69 0.98
CA VAL A 401 -28.36 -1.41 -0.46
C VAL A 401 -28.00 -2.62 -1.32
N LEU A 402 -27.77 -3.79 -0.71
CA LEU A 402 -27.36 -4.99 -1.41
C LEU A 402 -28.55 -5.90 -1.77
N GLN A 403 -28.37 -6.72 -2.80
CA GLN A 403 -29.32 -7.80 -3.12
C GLN A 403 -29.33 -8.84 -1.98
N PRO A 404 -30.45 -9.56 -1.76
CA PRO A 404 -30.61 -10.46 -0.61
C PRO A 404 -29.49 -11.49 -0.44
N ALA A 405 -28.96 -12.05 -1.52
CA ALA A 405 -27.86 -13.03 -1.47
C ALA A 405 -26.55 -12.41 -0.98
N ASP A 406 -26.17 -11.25 -1.53
CA ASP A 406 -24.97 -10.52 -1.13
C ASP A 406 -25.11 -9.94 0.28
N ALA A 407 -26.30 -9.48 0.65
CA ALA A 407 -26.62 -9.04 2.01
C ALA A 407 -26.44 -10.15 3.07
N ALA A 408 -26.89 -11.36 2.73
CA ALA A 408 -26.70 -12.54 3.59
C ALA A 408 -25.22 -12.95 3.64
N ALA A 409 -24.48 -12.89 2.52
CA ALA A 409 -23.06 -13.17 2.47
C ALA A 409 -22.27 -12.18 3.34
N LEU A 410 -22.54 -10.88 3.21
CA LEU A 410 -21.92 -9.83 4.00
C LEU A 410 -22.13 -10.06 5.51
N THR A 411 -23.38 -10.32 5.93
CA THR A 411 -23.69 -10.55 7.36
C THR A 411 -22.96 -11.80 7.89
N ARG A 412 -22.93 -12.87 7.12
CA ARG A 412 -22.26 -14.13 7.49
C ARG A 412 -20.75 -13.93 7.62
N THR A 413 -20.12 -13.32 6.62
CA THR A 413 -18.68 -13.03 6.62
C THR A 413 -18.30 -12.14 7.79
N PHE A 414 -19.05 -11.06 8.03
CA PHE A 414 -18.85 -10.17 9.18
C PHE A 414 -18.84 -10.93 10.50
N LEU A 415 -19.89 -11.71 10.81
CA LEU A 415 -19.98 -12.46 12.06
C LEU A 415 -18.85 -13.49 12.23
N GLN A 416 -18.44 -14.14 11.14
CA GLN A 416 -17.32 -15.09 11.14
C GLN A 416 -15.99 -14.39 11.40
N THR A 417 -15.74 -13.27 10.73
CA THR A 417 -14.50 -12.48 10.86
C THR A 417 -14.36 -11.91 12.26
N GLU A 418 -15.44 -11.33 12.85
CA GLU A 418 -15.38 -10.76 14.20
C GLU A 418 -15.13 -11.85 15.26
N ARG A 419 -15.76 -13.02 15.15
CA ARG A 419 -15.49 -14.16 16.03
C ARG A 419 -14.05 -14.65 15.91
N ALA A 420 -13.55 -14.79 14.69
CA ALA A 420 -12.16 -15.23 14.42
C ALA A 420 -11.14 -14.20 14.94
N GLY A 421 -11.44 -12.90 14.80
CA GLY A 421 -10.64 -11.82 15.38
C GLY A 421 -10.52 -11.94 16.90
N PHE A 422 -11.63 -12.19 17.60
CA PHE A 422 -11.60 -12.46 19.05
C PHE A 422 -10.77 -13.71 19.39
N GLU A 423 -10.97 -14.81 18.69
CA GLU A 423 -10.24 -16.07 18.96
C GLU A 423 -8.73 -15.92 18.74
N SER A 424 -8.30 -15.01 17.86
CA SER A 424 -6.89 -14.74 17.57
C SER A 424 -6.12 -14.22 18.81
N ILE A 425 -6.79 -13.67 19.83
CA ILE A 425 -6.17 -13.27 21.10
C ILE A 425 -5.41 -14.46 21.71
N GLY A 426 -5.94 -15.67 21.55
CA GLY A 426 -5.35 -16.91 22.04
C GLY A 426 -3.94 -17.18 21.51
N THR A 427 -3.55 -16.57 20.39
CA THR A 427 -2.19 -16.69 19.84
C THR A 427 -1.15 -15.83 20.57
N PHE A 428 -1.60 -14.85 21.37
CA PHE A 428 -0.75 -13.94 22.14
C PHE A 428 -0.83 -14.20 23.65
N ALA A 429 -2.04 -14.41 24.17
CA ALA A 429 -2.27 -14.57 25.60
C ALA A 429 -3.45 -15.52 25.85
N ALA A 430 -3.42 -16.24 26.98
CA ALA A 430 -4.56 -17.07 27.39
C ALA A 430 -5.77 -16.17 27.68
N VAL A 431 -6.91 -16.51 27.07
CA VAL A 431 -8.17 -15.80 27.26
C VAL A 431 -8.86 -16.34 28.52
N PRO A 432 -9.18 -15.52 29.55
CA PRO A 432 -9.89 -15.97 30.74
C PRO A 432 -11.29 -16.49 30.40
N ASP A 433 -11.77 -17.49 31.15
CA ASP A 433 -13.10 -18.09 30.95
C ASP A 433 -14.24 -17.07 31.11
N SER A 434 -14.08 -16.09 32.01
CA SER A 434 -15.06 -15.00 32.17
C SER A 434 -15.19 -14.18 30.87
N VAL A 435 -14.07 -13.90 30.19
CA VAL A 435 -14.07 -13.16 28.91
C VAL A 435 -14.66 -14.02 27.78
N ARG A 436 -14.34 -15.32 27.75
CA ARG A 436 -14.96 -16.24 26.77
C ARG A 436 -16.48 -16.29 26.88
N ARG A 437 -16.99 -16.35 28.12
CA ARG A 437 -18.45 -16.29 28.36
C ARG A 437 -19.05 -14.95 27.90
N SER A 438 -18.44 -13.84 28.32
CA SER A 438 -18.88 -12.50 27.88
C SER A 438 -18.91 -12.36 26.35
N ALA A 439 -17.86 -12.82 25.68
CA ALA A 439 -17.77 -12.79 24.23
C ALA A 439 -18.84 -13.67 23.57
N SER A 440 -19.10 -14.87 24.09
CA SER A 440 -20.16 -15.75 23.59
C SER A 440 -21.53 -15.07 23.67
N GLU A 441 -21.86 -14.48 24.83
CA GLU A 441 -23.11 -13.74 25.02
C GLU A 441 -23.22 -12.51 24.14
N PHE A 442 -22.11 -11.78 23.95
CA PHE A 442 -22.04 -10.62 23.05
C PHE A 442 -22.32 -11.04 21.61
N PHE A 443 -21.65 -12.07 21.09
CA PHE A 443 -21.84 -12.52 19.72
C PHE A 443 -23.26 -13.09 19.48
N GLN A 444 -23.90 -13.71 20.47
CA GLN A 444 -25.30 -14.11 20.37
C GLN A 444 -26.24 -12.90 20.22
N ARG A 445 -26.02 -11.85 21.04
CA ARG A 445 -26.78 -10.60 20.92
C ARG A 445 -26.51 -9.90 19.58
N LEU A 446 -25.25 -9.86 19.15
CA LEU A 446 -24.86 -9.28 17.86
C LEU A 446 -25.55 -10.00 16.70
N GLU A 447 -25.60 -11.32 16.71
CA GLU A 447 -26.30 -12.12 15.71
C GLU A 447 -27.81 -11.83 15.71
N THR A 448 -28.41 -11.60 16.87
CA THR A 448 -29.82 -11.16 16.98
C THR A 448 -30.04 -9.78 16.35
N ILE A 449 -29.13 -8.83 16.60
CA ILE A 449 -29.21 -7.46 16.06
C ILE A 449 -28.99 -7.44 14.53
N THR A 450 -27.99 -8.17 14.06
CA THR A 450 -27.65 -8.21 12.64
C THR A 450 -28.57 -9.15 11.84
N GLY A 451 -29.33 -9.99 12.50
CA GLY A 451 -30.12 -11.07 11.93
C GLY A 451 -29.27 -12.29 11.58
N SER A 452 -29.81 -13.48 11.80
CA SER A 452 -29.15 -14.73 11.41
C SER A 452 -29.24 -14.90 9.89
N PRO A 453 -28.11 -14.86 9.14
CA PRO A 453 -28.16 -15.03 7.70
C PRO A 453 -28.59 -16.45 7.35
N ALA A 454 -29.42 -16.59 6.33
CA ALA A 454 -29.77 -17.92 5.79
C ALA A 454 -28.51 -18.68 5.36
N ALA A 455 -28.48 -19.97 5.63
CA ALA A 455 -27.41 -20.83 5.12
C ALA A 455 -27.39 -20.78 3.58
N PRO A 456 -26.21 -20.69 2.95
CA PRO A 456 -26.12 -20.70 1.51
C PRO A 456 -26.64 -22.06 0.98
N SER A 457 -27.31 -22.04 -0.17
CA SER A 457 -27.62 -23.28 -0.89
C SER A 457 -26.33 -24.03 -1.22
N ALA A 458 -26.40 -25.34 -1.46
CA ALA A 458 -25.20 -26.09 -1.88
C ALA A 458 -24.60 -25.49 -3.17
N ALA A 459 -23.28 -25.35 -3.20
CA ALA A 459 -22.58 -24.93 -4.41
C ALA A 459 -22.54 -26.09 -5.41
N SER A 460 -22.57 -25.79 -6.71
CA SER A 460 -22.49 -26.78 -7.79
C SER A 460 -21.62 -26.26 -8.95
N GLY A 461 -21.10 -27.14 -9.77
CA GLY A 461 -20.23 -26.79 -10.89
C GLY A 461 -18.97 -26.04 -10.42
N ASP A 462 -18.52 -25.05 -11.17
CA ASP A 462 -17.32 -24.23 -10.86
C ASP A 462 -17.39 -23.59 -9.47
N ALA A 463 -18.56 -23.20 -9.02
CA ALA A 463 -18.76 -22.59 -7.71
C ALA A 463 -18.47 -23.54 -6.52
N ALA A 464 -18.48 -24.86 -6.76
CA ALA A 464 -18.20 -25.89 -5.75
C ALA A 464 -16.73 -26.30 -5.68
N VAL A 465 -15.89 -25.84 -6.62
CA VAL A 465 -14.48 -26.21 -6.66
C VAL A 465 -13.78 -25.62 -5.43
N VAL A 466 -12.98 -26.47 -4.78
CA VAL A 466 -12.10 -26.09 -3.68
C VAL A 466 -10.68 -26.04 -4.20
N TYR A 467 -9.97 -24.97 -3.92
CA TYR A 467 -8.57 -24.81 -4.31
C TYR A 467 -7.66 -24.80 -3.09
N ALA A 468 -6.46 -25.33 -3.26
CA ALA A 468 -5.38 -25.27 -2.26
C ALA A 468 -4.18 -24.52 -2.83
N ARG A 469 -3.52 -23.71 -1.99
CA ARG A 469 -2.31 -23.00 -2.35
C ARG A 469 -1.16 -23.96 -2.65
N ASN A 470 -0.35 -23.66 -3.66
CA ASN A 470 0.93 -24.31 -3.85
C ASN A 470 1.94 -23.78 -2.83
N ALA A 471 2.44 -24.64 -1.93
CA ALA A 471 3.34 -24.24 -0.85
C ALA A 471 4.73 -23.76 -1.34
N ASP A 472 5.11 -24.11 -2.57
CA ASP A 472 6.38 -23.72 -3.16
C ASP A 472 6.34 -22.33 -3.80
N VAL A 473 5.13 -21.78 -4.05
CA VAL A 473 4.90 -20.45 -4.63
C VAL A 473 4.37 -19.53 -3.53
N LYS A 474 5.21 -18.66 -3.00
CA LYS A 474 4.91 -17.79 -1.86
C LYS A 474 4.88 -16.32 -2.26
N GLY A 475 4.19 -15.55 -1.45
CA GLY A 475 4.03 -14.11 -1.63
C GLY A 475 2.80 -13.75 -2.46
N PRO A 476 2.46 -12.46 -2.52
CA PRO A 476 1.36 -11.99 -3.33
C PRO A 476 1.67 -12.16 -4.82
N MET A 477 0.63 -12.38 -5.61
CA MET A 477 0.75 -12.51 -7.08
C MET A 477 0.42 -11.20 -7.79
N VAL A 478 -0.13 -10.25 -7.07
CA VAL A 478 -0.39 -8.87 -7.51
C VAL A 478 0.11 -7.96 -6.40
N VAL A 479 0.99 -7.04 -6.74
CA VAL A 479 1.47 -5.96 -5.88
C VAL A 479 1.63 -4.70 -6.73
N PHE A 480 1.86 -3.56 -6.10
CA PHE A 480 2.15 -2.34 -6.82
C PHE A 480 3.33 -2.55 -7.80
N GLY A 481 3.08 -2.27 -9.08
CA GLY A 481 4.08 -2.39 -10.14
C GLY A 481 4.43 -3.81 -10.61
N TYR A 482 3.80 -4.85 -10.07
CA TYR A 482 4.10 -6.23 -10.46
C TYR A 482 2.85 -7.12 -10.50
N ASP A 483 2.69 -7.85 -11.60
CA ASP A 483 1.65 -8.86 -11.77
C ASP A 483 2.27 -10.18 -12.24
N TYR A 484 2.38 -11.14 -11.33
CA TYR A 484 2.91 -12.47 -11.60
C TYR A 484 2.17 -13.21 -12.73
N LEU A 485 0.85 -13.00 -12.85
CA LEU A 485 0.07 -13.66 -13.90
C LEU A 485 0.38 -13.11 -15.29
N VAL A 486 0.68 -11.83 -15.42
CA VAL A 486 1.08 -11.25 -16.70
C VAL A 486 2.36 -11.92 -17.19
N ASP A 487 3.37 -12.03 -16.35
CA ASP A 487 4.64 -12.67 -16.69
C ASP A 487 4.51 -14.17 -16.97
N HIS A 488 3.56 -14.85 -16.31
CA HIS A 488 3.34 -16.30 -16.42
C HIS A 488 2.13 -16.68 -17.29
N SER A 489 1.53 -15.71 -17.98
CA SER A 489 0.33 -15.90 -18.79
C SER A 489 0.55 -16.72 -20.07
N GLN A 490 1.80 -16.90 -20.50
CA GLN A 490 2.14 -17.54 -21.77
C GLN A 490 1.41 -16.91 -22.98
N GLY A 491 1.23 -15.59 -22.97
CA GLY A 491 0.54 -14.84 -24.02
C GLY A 491 -1.00 -14.90 -23.96
N ARG A 492 -1.59 -15.40 -22.88
CA ARG A 492 -3.05 -15.32 -22.65
C ARG A 492 -3.41 -13.90 -22.21
N SER A 493 -4.62 -13.48 -22.54
CA SER A 493 -5.16 -12.21 -22.05
C SER A 493 -5.28 -12.23 -20.52
N PRO A 494 -4.99 -11.11 -19.84
CA PRO A 494 -5.20 -10.97 -18.41
C PRO A 494 -6.65 -11.27 -18.01
N PRO A 495 -6.90 -11.87 -16.84
CA PRO A 495 -8.24 -12.08 -16.31
C PRO A 495 -9.01 -10.76 -16.21
N ARG A 496 -10.30 -10.79 -16.56
CA ARG A 496 -11.18 -9.61 -16.50
C ARG A 496 -11.29 -8.99 -15.11
N LEU A 497 -11.03 -9.78 -14.07
CA LEU A 497 -11.02 -9.30 -12.70
C LEU A 497 -10.01 -8.15 -12.49
N LEU A 498 -8.82 -8.23 -13.09
CA LEU A 498 -7.76 -7.21 -12.90
C LEU A 498 -8.16 -5.82 -13.41
N ALA A 499 -9.07 -5.76 -14.38
CA ALA A 499 -9.63 -4.49 -14.88
C ALA A 499 -10.95 -4.07 -14.17
N TYR A 500 -11.39 -4.86 -13.17
CA TYR A 500 -12.67 -4.61 -12.50
C TYR A 500 -12.57 -3.43 -11.54
N GLN A 501 -13.61 -2.60 -11.51
CA GLN A 501 -13.78 -1.52 -10.54
C GLN A 501 -14.98 -1.83 -9.67
N GLY A 502 -14.72 -2.21 -8.43
CA GLY A 502 -15.74 -2.50 -7.43
C GLY A 502 -16.20 -1.26 -6.69
N ALA A 503 -17.10 -1.46 -5.74
CA ALA A 503 -17.65 -0.36 -4.95
C ALA A 503 -16.64 0.23 -3.94
N ARG A 504 -15.68 -0.56 -3.48
CA ARG A 504 -14.70 -0.19 -2.44
C ARG A 504 -13.29 -0.76 -2.67
N GLY A 505 -13.00 -1.23 -3.85
CA GLY A 505 -11.70 -1.76 -4.24
C GLY A 505 -11.62 -1.95 -5.73
N ALA A 506 -10.43 -1.96 -6.28
CA ALA A 506 -10.13 -2.27 -7.68
C ALA A 506 -9.80 -3.75 -7.88
N GLY A 507 -9.55 -4.16 -9.11
CA GLY A 507 -9.28 -5.55 -9.45
C GLY A 507 -8.13 -6.18 -8.68
N ASP A 508 -7.11 -5.39 -8.36
CA ASP A 508 -5.91 -5.84 -7.65
C ASP A 508 -6.23 -6.24 -6.20
N GLU A 509 -7.02 -5.45 -5.47
CA GLU A 509 -7.46 -5.80 -4.12
C GLU A 509 -8.31 -7.08 -4.13
N TYR A 510 -9.23 -7.22 -5.10
CA TYR A 510 -9.99 -8.45 -5.26
C TYR A 510 -9.08 -9.64 -5.55
N ALA A 511 -8.10 -9.48 -6.45
CA ALA A 511 -7.15 -10.52 -6.84
C ALA A 511 -6.28 -10.99 -5.67
N TYR A 512 -5.74 -10.03 -4.92
CA TYR A 512 -4.96 -10.27 -3.70
C TYR A 512 -5.76 -11.08 -2.68
N GLU A 513 -6.96 -10.65 -2.37
CA GLU A 513 -7.78 -11.28 -1.32
C GLU A 513 -8.38 -12.63 -1.77
N ILE A 514 -8.74 -12.80 -3.03
CA ILE A 514 -9.16 -14.10 -3.58
C ILE A 514 -8.07 -15.15 -3.34
N LEU A 515 -6.80 -14.82 -3.63
CA LEU A 515 -5.69 -15.74 -3.41
C LEU A 515 -5.49 -16.05 -1.92
N ASN A 516 -5.59 -15.05 -1.05
CA ASN A 516 -5.47 -15.21 0.40
C ASN A 516 -6.57 -16.09 1.00
N LEU A 517 -7.76 -16.06 0.40
CA LEU A 517 -8.89 -16.89 0.81
C LEU A 517 -8.77 -18.36 0.39
N VAL A 518 -7.85 -18.70 -0.54
CA VAL A 518 -7.59 -20.09 -0.97
C VAL A 518 -6.87 -20.85 0.14
N ASN A 519 -7.59 -21.76 0.82
CA ASN A 519 -7.08 -22.46 2.01
C ASN A 519 -7.33 -23.98 2.02
N GLY A 520 -7.73 -24.56 0.89
CA GLY A 520 -8.03 -25.99 0.79
C GLY A 520 -9.38 -26.42 1.39
N ARG A 521 -10.24 -25.46 1.79
CA ARG A 521 -11.55 -25.73 2.42
C ARG A 521 -12.68 -24.90 1.84
N ARG A 522 -12.42 -23.64 1.49
CA ARG A 522 -13.42 -22.74 0.91
C ARG A 522 -13.67 -23.12 -0.53
N THR A 523 -14.93 -23.18 -0.90
CA THR A 523 -15.35 -23.29 -2.31
C THR A 523 -15.12 -21.95 -3.02
N ALA A 524 -15.08 -21.96 -4.34
CA ALA A 524 -14.99 -20.74 -5.13
C ALA A 524 -16.15 -19.76 -4.83
N ARG A 525 -17.33 -20.27 -4.47
CA ARG A 525 -18.45 -19.45 -3.97
C ARG A 525 -18.11 -18.80 -2.64
N ASP A 526 -17.57 -19.55 -1.67
CA ASP A 526 -17.23 -19.00 -0.36
C ASP A 526 -16.18 -17.88 -0.49
N ILE A 527 -15.22 -18.05 -1.41
CA ILE A 527 -14.23 -17.03 -1.75
C ILE A 527 -14.92 -15.80 -2.37
N ARG A 528 -15.78 -16.00 -3.37
CA ARG A 528 -16.55 -14.90 -3.98
C ARG A 528 -17.38 -14.13 -2.96
N ASP A 529 -18.08 -14.85 -2.09
CA ASP A 529 -18.92 -14.26 -1.05
C ASP A 529 -18.09 -13.45 -0.04
N ALA A 530 -16.93 -13.96 0.37
CA ALA A 530 -16.04 -13.28 1.30
C ALA A 530 -15.44 -12.00 0.69
N VAL A 531 -14.86 -12.07 -0.52
CA VAL A 531 -14.28 -10.89 -1.17
C VAL A 531 -15.34 -9.86 -1.55
N SER A 532 -16.57 -10.30 -1.86
CA SER A 532 -17.70 -9.39 -2.08
C SER A 532 -18.15 -8.68 -0.81
N ALA A 533 -18.03 -9.32 0.34
CA ALA A 533 -18.31 -8.70 1.63
C ALA A 533 -17.30 -7.59 1.95
N GLU A 534 -16.06 -7.73 1.55
CA GLU A 534 -15.00 -6.75 1.78
C GLU A 534 -15.11 -5.56 0.82
N TYR A 535 -15.06 -5.79 -0.48
CA TYR A 535 -14.94 -4.74 -1.49
C TYR A 535 -16.22 -4.42 -2.26
N GLY A 536 -17.28 -5.19 -2.03
CA GLY A 536 -18.54 -5.09 -2.77
C GLY A 536 -18.77 -6.24 -3.73
N PRO A 537 -20.02 -6.43 -4.20
CA PRO A 537 -20.39 -7.56 -5.03
C PRO A 537 -19.55 -7.68 -6.31
N VAL A 538 -18.99 -8.85 -6.55
CA VAL A 538 -18.24 -9.19 -7.76
C VAL A 538 -18.92 -10.37 -8.48
N ASN A 539 -18.81 -10.40 -9.81
CA ASN A 539 -19.36 -11.49 -10.62
C ASN A 539 -18.58 -12.78 -10.34
N ALA A 540 -19.32 -13.89 -10.11
CA ALA A 540 -18.73 -15.20 -9.90
C ALA A 540 -17.85 -15.67 -11.09
N ASP A 541 -18.20 -15.28 -12.32
CA ASP A 541 -17.41 -15.63 -13.50
C ASP A 541 -16.02 -14.98 -13.48
N PHE A 542 -15.89 -13.76 -12.95
CA PHE A 542 -14.59 -13.10 -12.82
C PHE A 542 -13.70 -13.79 -11.77
N VAL A 543 -14.29 -14.18 -10.65
CA VAL A 543 -13.59 -14.93 -9.60
C VAL A 543 -13.15 -16.30 -10.12
N ASN A 544 -14.04 -17.04 -10.79
CA ASN A 544 -13.72 -18.34 -11.36
C ASN A 544 -12.65 -18.25 -12.47
N GLU A 545 -12.70 -17.21 -13.30
CA GLU A 545 -11.69 -16.97 -14.34
C GLU A 545 -10.31 -16.71 -13.70
N TYR A 546 -10.24 -15.89 -12.66
CA TYR A 546 -9.01 -15.59 -11.95
C TYR A 546 -8.45 -16.84 -11.23
N LEU A 547 -9.29 -17.62 -10.54
CA LEU A 547 -8.87 -18.89 -9.91
C LEU A 547 -8.31 -19.88 -10.93
N ARG A 548 -8.92 -20.01 -12.11
CA ARG A 548 -8.39 -20.85 -13.19
C ARG A 548 -7.07 -20.30 -13.77
N ALA A 549 -6.90 -19.00 -13.83
CA ALA A 549 -5.63 -18.40 -14.24
C ALA A 549 -4.52 -18.71 -13.24
N LEU A 550 -4.77 -18.57 -11.94
CA LEU A 550 -3.84 -18.96 -10.88
C LEU A 550 -3.50 -20.47 -10.91
N GLU A 551 -4.48 -21.33 -11.20
CA GLU A 551 -4.24 -22.76 -11.36
C GLU A 551 -3.36 -23.04 -12.58
N GLY A 552 -3.65 -22.38 -13.71
CA GLY A 552 -2.85 -22.49 -14.94
C GLY A 552 -1.41 -21.99 -14.79
N ALA A 553 -1.16 -21.05 -13.90
CA ALA A 553 0.18 -20.55 -13.53
C ALA A 553 0.85 -21.39 -12.41
N GLY A 554 0.18 -22.41 -11.89
CA GLY A 554 0.72 -23.29 -10.84
C GLY A 554 0.74 -22.70 -9.43
N VAL A 555 0.07 -21.56 -9.22
CA VAL A 555 -0.02 -20.89 -7.92
C VAL A 555 -0.95 -21.62 -6.95
N ILE A 556 -2.02 -22.17 -7.48
CA ILE A 556 -3.00 -22.98 -6.75
C ILE A 556 -3.28 -24.28 -7.50
N ARG A 557 -3.96 -25.23 -6.86
CA ARG A 557 -4.43 -26.47 -7.47
C ARG A 557 -5.82 -26.81 -6.93
N ALA A 558 -6.66 -27.42 -7.75
CA ALA A 558 -7.91 -27.98 -7.27
C ALA A 558 -7.62 -29.03 -6.19
N ALA A 559 -8.29 -28.92 -5.05
CA ALA A 559 -8.23 -29.93 -4.00
C ALA A 559 -9.07 -31.14 -4.45
N ARG A 560 -8.52 -32.34 -4.32
CA ARG A 560 -9.18 -33.61 -4.68
C ARG A 560 -10.24 -33.98 -3.65
#